data_26517c29f805340e28a94e31fba931ce
#
_entry.id   26517c29f805340e28a94e31fba931ce
#
_cell.length_a   1.000
_cell.length_b   1.000
_cell.length_c   1.000
_cell.angle_alpha   90.00
_cell.angle_beta   90.00
_cell.angle_gamma   90.00
#
_symmetry.space_group_name_H-M   'P 1'
#
loop_
_entity.id
_entity.type
_entity.pdbx_description
1 polymer ?
#
loop_
_entity_poly.entity_id
_entity_poly.type
_entity_poly.pdbx_seq_one_letter_code
_entity_poly.pdbx_strand_id
1 'polypeptide(L)'
;MNMKFLRKLPIPQQIKARYPVSEQDAAVKAARDGELKNIFAGKSDKFILVIGPCSADSREPVLDYISRLKKVQEEVKDKILIVPRIYTNKPRTTGDGYKGMLHQPNPDETPDMLKGIVAIRDLHMAALHDYGFSCADEMLYPDNHRYLSDLLSYVAIGARSVENQQHRLTASGLDIPVGMKNPTSGDLSIMMNSITAAQHSHTFIYRGWEVVSEGNPYAHSILRGYIDFAGKNVSNYHYEDLVKLHELYAETSLVNPAAIVDTNHANSGKQYLEQIRIAKDVVYSCNHNKDIRSMVKGLMIESYIEDGAQKIGEHIYGKSITDPCLGWVKSEKLIYMIADKLH
;
A
#
# COMPACT_ATOMS: atom_id res chain seq x y z
N MET A 1 -29.92 -10.03 17.11
CA MET A 1 -28.77 -9.73 16.27
C MET A 1 -29.27 -9.43 14.87
N ASN A 2 -28.94 -8.26 14.30
CA ASN A 2 -29.43 -7.84 12.97
C ASN A 2 -28.48 -8.31 11.86
N MET A 3 -28.07 -9.57 11.88
CA MET A 3 -27.20 -10.19 10.88
C MET A 3 -27.85 -11.44 10.35
N LYS A 4 -27.75 -11.64 9.02
CA LYS A 4 -28.14 -12.87 8.35
C LYS A 4 -26.87 -13.64 7.97
N PHE A 5 -26.70 -14.84 8.51
CA PHE A 5 -25.60 -15.74 8.12
C PHE A 5 -25.93 -16.37 6.78
N LEU A 6 -25.16 -16.04 5.73
CA LEU A 6 -25.41 -16.53 4.37
C LEU A 6 -24.74 -17.88 4.13
N ARG A 7 -23.46 -17.98 4.46
CA ARG A 7 -22.65 -19.20 4.32
C ARG A 7 -21.39 -19.12 5.16
N LYS A 8 -20.82 -20.25 5.53
CA LYS A 8 -19.48 -20.33 6.13
C LYS A 8 -18.43 -20.19 5.03
N LEU A 9 -17.50 -19.25 5.18
CA LEU A 9 -16.36 -19.10 4.28
C LEU A 9 -15.23 -20.06 4.68
N PRO A 10 -14.42 -20.54 3.74
CA PRO A 10 -13.23 -21.31 4.04
C PRO A 10 -12.24 -20.44 4.86
N ILE A 11 -11.57 -21.04 5.81
CA ILE A 11 -10.53 -20.34 6.58
C ILE A 11 -9.27 -20.11 5.70
N PRO A 12 -8.42 -19.14 6.02
CA PRO A 12 -7.22 -18.83 5.22
C PRO A 12 -6.33 -20.05 4.95
N GLN A 13 -6.15 -20.94 5.92
CA GLN A 13 -5.38 -22.17 5.73
C GLN A 13 -5.93 -23.09 4.64
N GLN A 14 -7.26 -23.22 4.55
CA GLN A 14 -7.90 -24.03 3.51
C GLN A 14 -7.70 -23.44 2.12
N ILE A 15 -7.77 -22.11 2.01
CA ILE A 15 -7.51 -21.41 0.75
C ILE A 15 -6.04 -21.51 0.35
N LYS A 16 -5.11 -21.32 1.28
CA LYS A 16 -3.68 -21.47 1.02
C LYS A 16 -3.30 -22.90 0.63
N ALA A 17 -3.90 -23.91 1.26
CA ALA A 17 -3.69 -25.32 0.89
C ALA A 17 -4.24 -25.67 -0.50
N ARG A 18 -5.35 -25.03 -0.90
CA ARG A 18 -5.96 -25.23 -2.22
C ARG A 18 -5.21 -24.49 -3.34
N TYR A 19 -4.62 -23.35 -3.02
CA TYR A 19 -3.83 -22.50 -3.92
C TYR A 19 -2.46 -22.22 -3.28
N PRO A 20 -1.57 -23.22 -3.22
CA PRO A 20 -0.29 -23.09 -2.54
C PRO A 20 0.67 -22.23 -3.35
N VAL A 21 1.53 -21.50 -2.66
CA VAL A 21 2.69 -20.82 -3.25
C VAL A 21 3.77 -21.88 -3.51
N SER A 22 4.37 -21.88 -4.69
CA SER A 22 5.48 -22.79 -5.00
C SER A 22 6.74 -22.42 -4.19
N GLU A 23 7.66 -23.38 -4.02
CA GLU A 23 8.95 -23.12 -3.35
C GLU A 23 9.75 -22.02 -4.08
N GLN A 24 9.70 -22.01 -5.40
CA GLN A 24 10.36 -21.00 -6.22
C GLN A 24 9.75 -19.60 -5.96
N ASP A 25 8.42 -19.48 -5.97
CA ASP A 25 7.73 -18.21 -5.72
C ASP A 25 7.96 -17.73 -4.28
N ALA A 26 7.96 -18.64 -3.31
CA ALA A 26 8.29 -18.33 -1.92
C ALA A 26 9.73 -17.78 -1.78
N ALA A 27 10.70 -18.33 -2.52
CA ALA A 27 12.07 -17.83 -2.55
C ALA A 27 12.15 -16.43 -3.18
N VAL A 28 11.42 -16.19 -4.28
CA VAL A 28 11.33 -14.85 -4.90
C VAL A 28 10.74 -13.84 -3.91
N LYS A 29 9.64 -14.20 -3.24
CA LYS A 29 9.04 -13.35 -2.21
C LYS A 29 10.02 -13.04 -1.09
N ALA A 30 10.69 -14.05 -0.55
CA ALA A 30 11.64 -13.88 0.55
C ALA A 30 12.80 -12.93 0.17
N ALA A 31 13.30 -13.01 -1.06
CA ALA A 31 14.31 -12.08 -1.56
C ALA A 31 13.80 -10.64 -1.61
N ARG A 32 12.59 -10.41 -2.12
CA ARG A 32 11.97 -9.08 -2.16
C ARG A 32 11.67 -8.52 -0.78
N ASP A 33 11.19 -9.35 0.15
CA ASP A 33 11.01 -8.97 1.56
C ASP A 33 12.33 -8.52 2.18
N GLY A 34 13.42 -9.24 1.90
CA GLY A 34 14.76 -8.88 2.35
C GLY A 34 15.25 -7.54 1.80
N GLU A 35 15.03 -7.26 0.50
CA GLU A 35 15.34 -5.96 -0.08
C GLU A 35 14.56 -4.82 0.58
N LEU A 36 13.25 -4.99 0.74
CA LEU A 36 12.40 -3.99 1.40
C LEU A 36 12.85 -3.73 2.84
N LYS A 37 13.07 -4.78 3.63
CA LYS A 37 13.57 -4.68 5.01
C LYS A 37 14.90 -3.93 5.06
N ASN A 38 15.82 -4.20 4.14
CA ASN A 38 17.11 -3.51 4.06
C ASN A 38 16.94 -2.01 3.77
N ILE A 39 16.02 -1.62 2.91
CA ILE A 39 15.74 -0.20 2.63
C ILE A 39 15.16 0.48 3.88
N PHE A 40 14.16 -0.13 4.53
CA PHE A 40 13.57 0.42 5.75
C PHE A 40 14.56 0.50 6.91
N ALA A 41 15.48 -0.47 7.01
CA ALA A 41 16.55 -0.48 8.02
C ALA A 41 17.74 0.44 7.69
N GLY A 42 17.70 1.19 6.57
CA GLY A 42 18.81 2.07 6.15
C GLY A 42 20.06 1.33 5.69
N LYS A 43 19.95 0.04 5.34
CA LYS A 43 21.06 -0.78 4.82
C LYS A 43 21.16 -0.75 3.29
N SER A 44 20.22 -0.10 2.64
CA SER A 44 20.18 0.09 1.18
C SER A 44 19.64 1.47 0.88
N ASP A 45 20.28 2.16 -0.07
CA ASP A 45 19.89 3.49 -0.53
C ASP A 45 18.85 3.49 -1.65
N LYS A 46 18.36 2.31 -2.05
CA LYS A 46 17.29 2.21 -3.05
C LYS A 46 16.04 2.93 -2.57
N PHE A 47 15.31 3.48 -3.53
CA PHE A 47 14.06 4.21 -3.30
C PHE A 47 12.87 3.31 -3.66
N ILE A 48 11.83 3.28 -2.83
CA ILE A 48 10.67 2.43 -3.02
C ILE A 48 9.62 3.18 -3.84
N LEU A 49 9.07 2.55 -4.87
CA LEU A 49 7.86 3.02 -5.53
C LEU A 49 6.73 2.01 -5.33
N VAL A 50 5.78 2.34 -4.45
CA VAL A 50 4.52 1.61 -4.33
C VAL A 50 3.57 2.18 -5.38
N ILE A 51 3.44 1.50 -6.54
CA ILE A 51 2.76 2.07 -7.70
C ILE A 51 1.77 1.09 -8.32
N GLY A 52 0.57 1.56 -8.64
CA GLY A 52 -0.49 0.78 -9.27
C GLY A 52 -1.87 1.40 -9.14
N PRO A 53 -2.94 0.73 -9.60
CA PRO A 53 -4.28 1.28 -9.60
C PRO A 53 -4.79 1.63 -8.20
N CYS A 54 -5.70 2.59 -8.13
CA CYS A 54 -6.37 2.96 -6.88
C CYS A 54 -7.06 1.75 -6.24
N SER A 55 -7.71 0.92 -7.06
CA SER A 55 -8.24 -0.40 -6.67
C SER A 55 -8.02 -1.38 -7.81
N ALA A 56 -7.65 -2.62 -7.49
CA ALA A 56 -7.71 -3.71 -8.44
C ALA A 56 -9.19 -4.03 -8.73
N ASP A 57 -9.57 -3.96 -9.99
CA ASP A 57 -10.95 -4.12 -10.45
C ASP A 57 -11.13 -5.30 -11.40
N SER A 58 -10.09 -5.64 -12.17
CA SER A 58 -10.09 -6.74 -13.13
C SER A 58 -8.71 -7.36 -13.24
N ARG A 59 -8.66 -8.67 -13.46
CA ARG A 59 -7.41 -9.45 -13.51
C ARG A 59 -6.51 -9.05 -14.66
N GLU A 60 -7.06 -9.04 -15.86
CA GLU A 60 -6.27 -8.88 -17.10
C GLU A 60 -5.59 -7.51 -17.18
N PRO A 61 -6.26 -6.36 -17.00
CA PRO A 61 -5.58 -5.07 -17.08
C PRO A 61 -4.61 -4.83 -15.93
N VAL A 62 -4.85 -5.42 -14.73
CA VAL A 62 -3.88 -5.32 -13.62
C VAL A 62 -2.61 -6.09 -13.96
N LEU A 63 -2.70 -7.30 -14.50
CA LEU A 63 -1.54 -8.09 -14.90
C LEU A 63 -0.80 -7.49 -16.11
N ASP A 64 -1.51 -6.90 -17.08
CA ASP A 64 -0.88 -6.12 -18.16
C ASP A 64 -0.07 -4.95 -17.58
N TYR A 65 -0.66 -4.17 -16.65
CA TYR A 65 0.05 -3.10 -15.97
C TYR A 65 1.32 -3.60 -15.25
N ILE A 66 1.24 -4.73 -14.54
CA ILE A 66 2.38 -5.36 -13.85
C ILE A 66 3.44 -5.83 -14.84
N SER A 67 3.05 -6.38 -15.99
CA SER A 67 3.99 -6.78 -17.04
C SER A 67 4.84 -5.62 -17.55
N ARG A 68 4.24 -4.45 -17.66
CA ARG A 68 4.94 -3.20 -18.04
C ARG A 68 5.88 -2.75 -16.92
N LEU A 69 5.44 -2.80 -15.66
CA LEU A 69 6.29 -2.48 -14.51
C LEU A 69 7.52 -3.40 -14.44
N LYS A 70 7.39 -4.69 -14.81
CA LYS A 70 8.52 -5.62 -14.82
C LYS A 70 9.64 -5.15 -15.74
N LYS A 71 9.31 -4.67 -16.94
CA LYS A 71 10.30 -4.17 -17.90
C LYS A 71 11.04 -2.96 -17.32
N VAL A 72 10.30 -2.00 -16.79
CA VAL A 72 10.88 -0.80 -16.18
C VAL A 72 11.72 -1.15 -14.94
N GLN A 73 11.28 -2.12 -14.10
CA GLN A 73 12.03 -2.54 -12.92
C GLN A 73 13.44 -3.05 -13.29
N GLU A 74 13.58 -3.81 -14.36
CA GLU A 74 14.89 -4.30 -14.78
C GLU A 74 15.87 -3.18 -15.13
N GLU A 75 15.35 -2.06 -15.67
CA GLU A 75 16.16 -0.92 -16.06
C GLU A 75 16.51 0.02 -14.89
N VAL A 76 15.67 0.08 -13.85
CA VAL A 76 15.87 0.98 -12.70
C VAL A 76 16.25 0.28 -11.41
N LYS A 77 16.47 -1.04 -11.43
CA LYS A 77 16.64 -1.89 -10.25
C LYS A 77 17.80 -1.50 -9.32
N ASP A 78 18.79 -0.81 -9.84
CA ASP A 78 19.94 -0.38 -9.03
C ASP A 78 19.58 0.80 -8.11
N LYS A 79 18.59 1.60 -8.48
CA LYS A 79 18.15 2.79 -7.75
C LYS A 79 16.76 2.67 -7.14
N ILE A 80 15.87 1.92 -7.79
CA ILE A 80 14.46 1.86 -7.41
C ILE A 80 14.02 0.40 -7.21
N LEU A 81 13.30 0.17 -6.12
CA LEU A 81 12.54 -1.05 -5.89
C LEU A 81 11.06 -0.77 -6.10
N ILE A 82 10.49 -1.31 -7.19
CA ILE A 82 9.06 -1.21 -7.48
C ILE A 82 8.29 -2.25 -6.68
N VAL A 83 7.27 -1.81 -5.97
CA VAL A 83 6.28 -2.65 -5.29
C VAL A 83 4.93 -2.38 -5.94
N PRO A 84 4.41 -3.30 -6.77
CA PRO A 84 3.12 -3.09 -7.41
C PRO A 84 2.01 -2.95 -6.35
N ARG A 85 1.19 -1.91 -6.51
CA ARG A 85 0.03 -1.66 -5.68
C ARG A 85 -1.16 -2.43 -6.27
N ILE A 86 -1.56 -3.52 -5.63
CA ILE A 86 -2.75 -4.31 -5.95
C ILE A 86 -3.70 -4.22 -4.75
N TYR A 87 -4.38 -3.09 -4.62
CA TYR A 87 -5.33 -2.91 -3.52
C TYR A 87 -6.65 -3.60 -3.85
N THR A 88 -6.91 -4.68 -3.13
CA THR A 88 -8.07 -5.57 -3.35
C THR A 88 -9.29 -5.15 -2.54
N ASN A 89 -9.14 -4.12 -1.70
CA ASN A 89 -10.20 -3.54 -0.88
C ASN A 89 -10.29 -2.04 -1.10
N LYS A 90 -11.51 -1.51 -1.01
CA LYS A 90 -11.76 -0.06 -1.06
C LYS A 90 -12.64 0.36 0.11
N PRO A 91 -12.08 1.09 1.11
CA PRO A 91 -12.89 1.61 2.21
C PRO A 91 -13.87 2.67 1.68
N ARG A 92 -15.14 2.56 2.09
CA ARG A 92 -16.21 3.49 1.72
C ARG A 92 -16.84 4.10 2.98
N THR A 93 -16.78 5.40 3.09
CA THR A 93 -17.29 6.14 4.27
C THR A 93 -18.79 5.96 4.46
N THR A 94 -19.57 5.98 3.39
CA THR A 94 -21.03 5.81 3.40
C THR A 94 -21.47 4.36 3.14
N GLY A 95 -20.55 3.48 2.76
CA GLY A 95 -20.84 2.11 2.37
C GLY A 95 -21.27 1.93 0.91
N ASP A 96 -21.39 3.02 0.14
CA ASP A 96 -21.79 2.98 -1.28
C ASP A 96 -20.61 2.83 -2.24
N GLY A 97 -20.88 2.28 -3.43
CA GLY A 97 -19.93 2.10 -4.53
C GLY A 97 -19.08 0.83 -4.41
N TYR A 98 -18.16 0.66 -5.36
CA TYR A 98 -17.28 -0.51 -5.46
C TYR A 98 -16.41 -0.66 -4.21
N LYS A 99 -16.46 -1.84 -3.58
CA LYS A 99 -15.78 -2.13 -2.30
C LYS A 99 -14.46 -2.92 -2.46
N GLY A 100 -14.01 -3.10 -3.69
CA GLY A 100 -12.81 -3.86 -4.03
C GLY A 100 -13.10 -5.30 -4.45
N MET A 101 -12.11 -5.91 -5.09
CA MET A 101 -12.19 -7.25 -5.68
C MET A 101 -12.55 -8.34 -4.64
N LEU A 102 -12.11 -8.21 -3.39
CA LEU A 102 -12.49 -9.15 -2.32
C LEU A 102 -14.00 -9.25 -2.13
N HIS A 103 -14.71 -8.15 -2.21
CA HIS A 103 -16.16 -8.12 -2.01
C HIS A 103 -16.93 -8.37 -3.29
N GLN A 104 -16.41 -7.87 -4.41
CA GLN A 104 -17.06 -7.83 -5.71
C GLN A 104 -16.01 -8.07 -6.81
N PRO A 105 -15.64 -9.35 -7.07
CA PRO A 105 -14.59 -9.70 -8.03
C PRO A 105 -14.94 -9.31 -9.48
N ASN A 106 -16.23 -9.24 -9.80
CA ASN A 106 -16.73 -8.60 -11.01
C ASN A 106 -17.53 -7.36 -10.62
N PRO A 107 -17.08 -6.15 -11.01
CA PRO A 107 -17.77 -4.90 -10.65
C PRO A 107 -19.22 -4.79 -11.12
N ASP A 108 -19.61 -5.54 -12.15
CA ASP A 108 -20.98 -5.52 -12.72
C ASP A 108 -21.92 -6.53 -12.08
N GLU A 109 -21.39 -7.44 -11.25
CA GLU A 109 -22.18 -8.48 -10.58
C GLU A 109 -22.48 -8.11 -9.11
N THR A 110 -23.37 -8.87 -8.51
CA THR A 110 -23.64 -8.80 -7.07
C THR A 110 -22.43 -9.28 -6.27
N PRO A 111 -22.17 -8.73 -5.07
CA PRO A 111 -21.05 -9.13 -4.23
C PRO A 111 -21.02 -10.63 -3.94
N ASP A 112 -19.84 -11.26 -4.08
CA ASP A 112 -19.57 -12.66 -3.73
C ASP A 112 -18.20 -12.78 -3.04
N MET A 113 -18.23 -12.83 -1.71
CA MET A 113 -17.01 -12.93 -0.89
C MET A 113 -16.18 -14.20 -1.14
N LEU A 114 -16.81 -15.32 -1.50
CA LEU A 114 -16.07 -16.57 -1.77
C LEU A 114 -15.29 -16.47 -3.08
N LYS A 115 -15.97 -16.01 -4.14
CA LYS A 115 -15.30 -15.73 -5.42
C LYS A 115 -14.23 -14.66 -5.24
N GLY A 116 -14.49 -13.63 -4.43
CA GLY A 116 -13.54 -12.57 -4.14
C GLY A 116 -12.26 -13.07 -3.46
N ILE A 117 -12.37 -13.93 -2.43
CA ILE A 117 -11.21 -14.54 -1.77
C ILE A 117 -10.33 -15.31 -2.77
N VAL A 118 -10.94 -16.05 -3.69
CA VAL A 118 -10.19 -16.77 -4.73
C VAL A 118 -9.56 -15.81 -5.72
N ALA A 119 -10.31 -14.80 -6.18
CA ALA A 119 -9.84 -13.83 -7.18
C ALA A 119 -8.64 -13.01 -6.70
N ILE A 120 -8.68 -12.50 -5.45
CA ILE A 120 -7.55 -11.72 -4.91
C ILE A 120 -6.29 -12.59 -4.76
N ARG A 121 -6.46 -13.85 -4.35
CA ARG A 121 -5.32 -14.77 -4.22
C ARG A 121 -4.74 -15.12 -5.58
N ASP A 122 -5.57 -15.46 -6.56
CA ASP A 122 -5.15 -15.76 -7.94
C ASP A 122 -4.40 -14.57 -8.56
N LEU A 123 -4.90 -13.35 -8.39
CA LEU A 123 -4.25 -12.14 -8.89
C LEU A 123 -2.85 -11.92 -8.29
N HIS A 124 -2.72 -12.03 -6.97
CA HIS A 124 -1.42 -11.88 -6.30
C HIS A 124 -0.46 -13.03 -6.62
N MET A 125 -0.97 -14.27 -6.76
CA MET A 125 -0.16 -15.40 -7.19
C MET A 125 0.37 -15.22 -8.61
N ALA A 126 -0.48 -14.79 -9.55
CA ALA A 126 -0.05 -14.50 -10.92
C ALA A 126 0.99 -13.37 -10.97
N ALA A 127 0.84 -12.30 -10.17
CA ALA A 127 1.82 -11.24 -10.08
C ALA A 127 3.19 -11.75 -9.59
N LEU A 128 3.19 -12.69 -8.65
CA LEU A 128 4.42 -13.29 -8.14
C LEU A 128 5.02 -14.30 -9.11
N HIS A 129 4.22 -15.24 -9.62
CA HIS A 129 4.66 -16.34 -10.47
C HIS A 129 5.13 -15.86 -11.86
N ASP A 130 4.29 -15.05 -12.55
CA ASP A 130 4.55 -14.68 -13.93
C ASP A 130 5.54 -13.50 -14.03
N TYR A 131 5.56 -12.62 -13.04
CA TYR A 131 6.31 -11.37 -13.10
C TYR A 131 7.36 -11.20 -11.98
N GLY A 132 7.39 -12.07 -10.98
CA GLY A 132 8.34 -12.00 -9.87
C GLY A 132 8.05 -10.85 -8.89
N PHE A 133 6.82 -10.36 -8.82
CA PHE A 133 6.44 -9.29 -7.92
C PHE A 133 5.60 -9.81 -6.73
N SER A 134 6.15 -9.71 -5.53
CA SER A 134 5.33 -9.66 -4.32
C SER A 134 4.87 -8.23 -4.10
N CYS A 135 3.57 -8.04 -3.90
CA CYS A 135 2.90 -6.76 -4.07
C CYS A 135 2.48 -6.12 -2.74
N ALA A 136 1.91 -4.91 -2.84
CA ALA A 136 1.29 -4.20 -1.72
C ALA A 136 -0.23 -4.33 -1.77
N ASP A 137 -0.87 -4.47 -0.59
CA ASP A 137 -2.33 -4.34 -0.44
C ASP A 137 -2.68 -3.51 0.81
N GLU A 138 -3.91 -2.98 0.85
CA GLU A 138 -4.44 -2.27 2.02
C GLU A 138 -5.18 -3.26 2.94
N MET A 139 -4.76 -3.32 4.20
CA MET A 139 -5.47 -4.08 5.22
C MET A 139 -6.72 -3.30 5.66
N LEU A 140 -7.84 -3.50 4.96
CA LEU A 140 -9.12 -2.88 5.30
C LEU A 140 -9.61 -3.33 6.68
N TYR A 141 -9.47 -4.62 6.95
CA TYR A 141 -9.64 -5.26 8.27
C TYR A 141 -8.73 -6.49 8.38
N PRO A 142 -8.29 -6.86 9.59
CA PRO A 142 -7.26 -7.88 9.78
C PRO A 142 -7.57 -9.25 9.15
N ASP A 143 -8.85 -9.63 9.08
CA ASP A 143 -9.22 -10.95 8.55
C ASP A 143 -8.95 -11.12 7.05
N ASN A 144 -9.05 -10.04 6.23
CA ASN A 144 -8.81 -10.16 4.80
C ASN A 144 -7.32 -10.35 4.46
N HIS A 145 -6.43 -9.67 5.19
CA HIS A 145 -4.99 -9.80 5.02
C HIS A 145 -4.51 -11.27 5.13
N ARG A 146 -5.14 -12.06 5.99
CA ARG A 146 -4.75 -13.45 6.27
C ARG A 146 -4.81 -14.37 5.04
N TYR A 147 -5.66 -14.08 4.05
CA TYR A 147 -5.74 -14.86 2.80
C TYR A 147 -4.56 -14.62 1.87
N LEU A 148 -3.83 -13.51 2.08
CA LEU A 148 -2.72 -13.04 1.25
C LEU A 148 -1.38 -12.95 2.00
N SER A 149 -1.32 -13.29 3.29
CA SER A 149 -0.15 -13.05 4.14
C SER A 149 1.13 -13.78 3.70
N ASP A 150 1.03 -14.80 2.86
CA ASP A 150 2.14 -15.51 2.23
C ASP A 150 2.50 -14.99 0.83
N LEU A 151 1.89 -13.90 0.37
CA LEU A 151 2.07 -13.31 -0.96
C LEU A 151 2.48 -11.84 -0.90
N LEU A 152 2.11 -11.11 0.16
CA LEU A 152 2.36 -9.68 0.27
C LEU A 152 3.75 -9.39 0.84
N SER A 153 4.43 -8.38 0.30
CA SER A 153 5.66 -7.82 0.85
C SER A 153 5.47 -6.45 1.51
N TYR A 154 4.31 -5.85 1.35
CA TYR A 154 3.98 -4.54 1.92
C TYR A 154 2.49 -4.45 2.26
N VAL A 155 2.19 -3.88 3.41
CA VAL A 155 0.81 -3.63 3.84
C VAL A 155 0.63 -2.15 4.18
N ALA A 156 -0.46 -1.55 3.71
CA ALA A 156 -0.87 -0.23 4.16
C ALA A 156 -2.08 -0.32 5.10
N ILE A 157 -2.07 0.51 6.15
CA ILE A 157 -3.24 0.76 6.99
C ILE A 157 -3.81 2.12 6.62
N GLY A 158 -5.05 2.13 6.17
CA GLY A 158 -5.73 3.30 5.67
C GLY A 158 -6.02 4.36 6.74
N ALA A 159 -6.22 5.61 6.30
CA ALA A 159 -6.45 6.76 7.18
C ALA A 159 -7.68 6.63 8.09
N ARG A 160 -8.65 5.79 7.73
CA ARG A 160 -9.84 5.52 8.58
C ARG A 160 -9.65 4.37 9.56
N SER A 161 -8.59 3.58 9.38
CA SER A 161 -8.30 2.38 10.17
C SER A 161 -7.11 2.56 11.11
N VAL A 162 -6.31 3.61 10.95
CA VAL A 162 -5.06 3.83 11.69
C VAL A 162 -5.26 3.98 13.21
N GLU A 163 -6.43 4.39 13.65
CA GLU A 163 -6.79 4.50 15.07
C GLU A 163 -7.30 3.17 15.66
N ASN A 164 -7.65 2.21 14.80
CA ASN A 164 -8.26 0.97 15.25
C ASN A 164 -7.25 0.04 15.92
N GLN A 165 -7.56 -0.40 17.14
CA GLN A 165 -6.67 -1.23 17.94
C GLN A 165 -6.32 -2.57 17.29
N GLN A 166 -7.27 -3.25 16.64
CA GLN A 166 -6.99 -4.54 15.99
C GLN A 166 -5.98 -4.41 14.84
N HIS A 167 -6.02 -3.29 14.08
CA HIS A 167 -5.04 -3.03 13.03
C HIS A 167 -3.64 -2.84 13.62
N ARG A 168 -3.50 -2.07 14.70
CA ARG A 168 -2.23 -1.82 15.37
C ARG A 168 -1.64 -3.12 15.94
N LEU A 169 -2.45 -3.91 16.64
CA LEU A 169 -2.06 -5.21 17.18
C LEU A 169 -1.67 -6.21 16.09
N THR A 170 -2.46 -6.28 15.00
CA THR A 170 -2.11 -7.13 13.86
C THR A 170 -0.81 -6.70 13.23
N ALA A 171 -0.60 -5.39 13.02
CA ALA A 171 0.62 -4.85 12.45
C ALA A 171 1.87 -5.21 13.28
N SER A 172 1.75 -5.25 14.61
CA SER A 172 2.86 -5.62 15.51
C SER A 172 3.32 -7.08 15.35
N GLY A 173 2.49 -7.93 14.78
CA GLY A 173 2.80 -9.34 14.53
C GLY A 173 3.17 -9.66 13.07
N LEU A 174 3.26 -8.66 12.19
CA LEU A 174 3.66 -8.88 10.79
C LEU A 174 5.18 -8.75 10.62
N ASP A 175 5.76 -9.66 9.83
CA ASP A 175 7.18 -9.66 9.48
C ASP A 175 7.44 -9.04 8.09
N ILE A 176 6.69 -8.01 7.72
CA ILE A 176 6.86 -7.22 6.49
C ILE A 176 6.59 -5.74 6.81
N PRO A 177 7.08 -4.80 5.99
CA PRO A 177 6.79 -3.38 6.18
C PRO A 177 5.29 -3.07 6.21
N VAL A 178 4.89 -2.29 7.23
CA VAL A 178 3.50 -1.83 7.41
C VAL A 178 3.48 -0.31 7.47
N GLY A 179 2.85 0.32 6.47
CA GLY A 179 2.71 1.76 6.41
C GLY A 179 1.43 2.24 7.10
N MET A 180 1.57 3.14 8.08
CA MET A 180 0.47 3.80 8.78
C MET A 180 0.16 5.12 8.09
N LYS A 181 -1.00 5.23 7.42
CA LYS A 181 -1.42 6.52 6.85
C LYS A 181 -1.81 7.50 7.96
N ASN A 182 -1.41 8.77 7.84
CA ASN A 182 -1.97 9.78 8.73
C ASN A 182 -3.52 9.80 8.59
N PRO A 183 -4.27 10.05 9.69
CA PRO A 183 -5.72 10.10 9.65
C PRO A 183 -6.23 11.22 8.74
N THR A 184 -7.51 11.17 8.40
CA THR A 184 -8.15 12.20 7.54
C THR A 184 -8.15 13.58 8.18
N SER A 185 -8.05 13.68 9.51
CA SER A 185 -7.91 14.93 10.27
C SER A 185 -6.55 15.59 10.14
N GLY A 186 -5.51 14.84 9.70
CA GLY A 186 -4.14 15.34 9.61
C GLY A 186 -3.33 15.28 10.91
N ASP A 187 -3.89 14.74 11.99
CA ASP A 187 -3.18 14.63 13.26
C ASP A 187 -2.05 13.59 13.19
N LEU A 188 -0.81 14.08 13.12
CA LEU A 188 0.38 13.23 13.04
C LEU A 188 0.63 12.46 14.35
N SER A 189 0.15 12.94 15.50
CA SER A 189 0.32 12.23 16.77
C SER A 189 -0.40 10.88 16.77
N ILE A 190 -1.57 10.79 16.14
CA ILE A 190 -2.33 9.55 15.95
C ILE A 190 -1.53 8.55 15.10
N MET A 191 -0.92 9.02 14.02
CA MET A 191 -0.07 8.19 13.16
C MET A 191 1.17 7.71 13.92
N MET A 192 1.87 8.58 14.64
CA MET A 192 3.04 8.23 15.45
C MET A 192 2.69 7.23 16.55
N ASN A 193 1.56 7.41 17.24
CA ASN A 193 1.04 6.46 18.23
C ASN A 193 0.73 5.08 17.61
N SER A 194 0.25 5.06 16.36
CA SER A 194 -0.01 3.80 15.63
C SER A 194 1.28 3.07 15.29
N ILE A 195 2.31 3.79 14.86
CA ILE A 195 3.65 3.23 14.58
C ILE A 195 4.25 2.70 15.89
N THR A 196 4.17 3.47 16.98
CA THR A 196 4.64 3.07 18.29
C THR A 196 3.97 1.78 18.75
N ALA A 197 2.65 1.70 18.68
CA ALA A 197 1.92 0.48 19.02
C ALA A 197 2.34 -0.71 18.14
N ALA A 198 2.52 -0.49 16.82
CA ALA A 198 2.93 -1.56 15.91
C ALA A 198 4.38 -2.03 16.15
N GLN A 199 5.27 -1.18 16.65
CA GLN A 199 6.65 -1.56 16.99
C GLN A 199 6.81 -2.22 18.35
N HIS A 200 5.76 -2.21 19.21
CA HIS A 200 5.80 -2.85 20.53
C HIS A 200 5.21 -4.26 20.50
N SER A 201 5.65 -5.06 21.48
CA SER A 201 5.08 -6.39 21.77
C SER A 201 3.72 -6.25 22.46
N HIS A 202 2.78 -7.12 22.10
CA HIS A 202 1.43 -7.16 22.68
C HIS A 202 0.94 -8.58 22.88
N THR A 203 0.19 -8.81 23.97
CA THR A 203 -0.60 -10.02 24.16
C THR A 203 -2.06 -9.74 23.80
N PHE A 204 -2.63 -10.52 22.87
CA PHE A 204 -4.00 -10.31 22.41
C PHE A 204 -4.62 -11.58 21.82
N ILE A 205 -5.94 -11.54 21.60
CA ILE A 205 -6.65 -12.64 20.95
C ILE A 205 -6.52 -12.52 19.44
N TYR A 206 -5.88 -13.50 18.82
CA TYR A 206 -5.77 -13.61 17.36
C TYR A 206 -6.25 -14.98 16.89
N ARG A 207 -7.35 -15.02 16.13
CA ARG A 207 -7.93 -16.27 15.58
C ARG A 207 -8.33 -17.29 16.64
N GLY A 208 -8.80 -16.84 17.79
CA GLY A 208 -9.16 -17.71 18.90
C GLY A 208 -7.97 -18.25 19.72
N TRP A 209 -6.77 -17.73 19.47
CA TRP A 209 -5.57 -17.99 20.24
C TRP A 209 -5.17 -16.77 21.07
N GLU A 210 -4.68 -16.98 22.25
CA GLU A 210 -3.86 -16.00 22.94
C GLU A 210 -2.48 -15.99 22.28
N VAL A 211 -2.06 -14.83 21.76
CA VAL A 211 -0.78 -14.67 21.06
C VAL A 211 0.02 -13.54 21.67
N VAL A 212 1.34 -13.65 21.57
CA VAL A 212 2.27 -12.55 21.87
C VAL A 212 2.91 -12.14 20.54
N SER A 213 2.79 -10.87 20.16
CA SER A 213 3.55 -10.30 19.04
C SER A 213 4.90 -9.81 19.53
N GLU A 214 5.90 -9.77 18.65
CA GLU A 214 7.26 -9.32 18.97
C GLU A 214 7.48 -7.83 18.69
N GLY A 215 6.53 -7.18 17.99
CA GLY A 215 6.68 -5.84 17.45
C GLY A 215 7.26 -5.86 16.03
N ASN A 216 6.83 -4.92 15.20
CA ASN A 216 7.24 -4.80 13.81
C ASN A 216 8.18 -3.60 13.62
N PRO A 217 9.51 -3.80 13.55
CA PRO A 217 10.49 -2.71 13.43
C PRO A 217 10.42 -1.95 12.09
N TYR A 218 9.61 -2.42 11.15
CA TYR A 218 9.40 -1.81 9.82
C TYR A 218 8.06 -1.10 9.71
N ALA A 219 7.30 -0.93 10.80
CA ALA A 219 6.14 -0.06 10.84
C ALA A 219 6.58 1.39 10.67
N HIS A 220 5.97 2.12 9.73
CA HIS A 220 6.41 3.44 9.30
C HIS A 220 5.25 4.34 8.88
N SER A 221 5.53 5.63 8.65
CA SER A 221 4.55 6.62 8.27
C SER A 221 4.23 6.60 6.76
N ILE A 222 2.96 6.89 6.42
CA ILE A 222 2.54 7.27 5.06
C ILE A 222 1.86 8.64 5.14
N LEU A 223 2.46 9.64 4.51
CA LEU A 223 1.90 10.98 4.41
C LEU A 223 0.97 11.08 3.19
N ARG A 224 -0.33 11.32 3.41
CA ARG A 224 -1.35 11.35 2.36
C ARG A 224 -2.11 12.69 2.24
N GLY A 225 -1.66 13.73 2.96
CA GLY A 225 -2.43 14.95 3.16
C GLY A 225 -3.64 14.72 4.08
N TYR A 226 -4.43 15.76 4.28
CA TYR A 226 -5.61 15.71 5.16
C TYR A 226 -6.70 16.68 4.68
N ILE A 227 -7.83 16.67 5.36
CA ILE A 227 -8.94 17.61 5.13
C ILE A 227 -9.06 18.47 6.38
N ASP A 228 -8.97 19.78 6.21
CA ASP A 228 -9.08 20.74 7.30
C ASP A 228 -10.55 20.91 7.77
N PHE A 229 -10.73 21.70 8.81
CA PHE A 229 -12.06 21.97 9.38
C PHE A 229 -13.01 22.70 8.40
N ALA A 230 -12.46 23.34 7.36
CA ALA A 230 -13.23 23.98 6.29
C ALA A 230 -13.55 23.01 5.13
N GLY A 231 -13.15 21.75 5.23
CA GLY A 231 -13.35 20.74 4.20
C GLY A 231 -12.38 20.85 3.01
N LYS A 232 -11.28 21.59 3.15
CA LYS A 232 -10.26 21.75 2.10
C LYS A 232 -9.17 20.69 2.23
N ASN A 233 -8.68 20.22 1.07
CA ASN A 233 -7.49 19.38 1.04
C ASN A 233 -6.26 20.20 1.40
N VAL A 234 -5.46 19.70 2.32
CA VAL A 234 -4.18 20.25 2.75
C VAL A 234 -3.11 19.19 2.55
N SER A 235 -2.05 19.56 1.87
CA SER A 235 -0.90 18.69 1.64
C SER A 235 0.01 18.62 2.88
N ASN A 236 0.78 17.52 3.01
CA ASN A 236 1.76 17.32 4.08
C ASN A 236 3.03 16.62 3.57
N TYR A 237 3.50 17.00 2.38
CA TYR A 237 4.71 16.46 1.73
C TYR A 237 5.78 17.53 1.45
N HIS A 238 5.51 18.79 1.77
CA HIS A 238 6.48 19.88 1.54
C HIS A 238 7.73 19.69 2.39
N TYR A 239 8.79 20.39 2.04
CA TYR A 239 10.07 20.32 2.75
C TYR A 239 9.89 20.47 4.27
N GLU A 240 9.13 21.47 4.70
CA GLU A 240 8.86 21.77 6.10
C GLU A 240 8.05 20.67 6.80
N ASP A 241 7.12 20.03 6.09
CA ASP A 241 6.35 18.89 6.62
C ASP A 241 7.27 17.69 6.86
N LEU A 242 8.20 17.44 5.94
CA LEU A 242 9.15 16.34 6.06
C LEU A 242 10.19 16.61 7.16
N VAL A 243 10.67 17.83 7.32
CA VAL A 243 11.52 18.23 8.47
C VAL A 243 10.77 18.00 9.78
N LYS A 244 9.53 18.49 9.88
CA LYS A 244 8.69 18.28 11.07
C LYS A 244 8.48 16.81 11.39
N LEU A 245 8.23 15.97 10.38
CA LEU A 245 8.08 14.53 10.60
C LEU A 245 9.38 13.90 11.13
N HIS A 246 10.53 14.31 10.61
CA HIS A 246 11.83 13.85 11.11
C HIS A 246 12.03 14.25 12.58
N GLU A 247 11.70 15.47 12.96
CA GLU A 247 11.74 15.94 14.35
C GLU A 247 10.82 15.10 15.26
N LEU A 248 9.58 14.81 14.81
CA LEU A 248 8.66 13.94 15.55
C LEU A 248 9.23 12.54 15.77
N TYR A 249 9.91 11.96 14.78
CA TYR A 249 10.60 10.67 14.95
C TYR A 249 11.74 10.77 15.96
N ALA A 250 12.52 11.87 15.94
CA ALA A 250 13.64 12.09 16.85
C ALA A 250 13.21 12.20 18.32
N GLU A 251 11.98 12.62 18.57
CA GLU A 251 11.38 12.68 19.92
C GLU A 251 10.91 11.31 20.45
N THR A 252 11.01 10.25 19.64
CA THR A 252 10.53 8.90 20.00
C THR A 252 11.70 7.92 20.14
N SER A 253 11.41 6.74 20.73
CA SER A 253 12.31 5.59 20.76
C SER A 253 12.09 4.62 19.58
N LEU A 254 11.36 5.03 18.55
CA LEU A 254 11.07 4.20 17.39
C LEU A 254 12.34 3.85 16.61
N VAL A 255 12.43 2.60 16.20
CA VAL A 255 13.54 2.15 15.33
C VAL A 255 13.17 2.36 13.85
N ASN A 256 14.19 2.50 13.00
CA ASN A 256 14.04 2.67 11.56
C ASN A 256 13.06 3.80 11.17
N PRO A 257 13.29 5.06 11.57
CA PRO A 257 12.47 6.19 11.14
C PRO A 257 12.28 6.18 9.62
N ALA A 258 11.04 6.07 9.15
CA ALA A 258 10.78 5.95 7.72
C ALA A 258 9.43 6.56 7.32
N ALA A 259 9.40 7.10 6.11
CA ALA A 259 8.20 7.67 5.52
C ALA A 259 8.06 7.24 4.05
N ILE A 260 6.83 6.97 3.65
CA ILE A 260 6.40 6.92 2.25
C ILE A 260 5.49 8.13 2.02
N VAL A 261 5.68 8.85 0.91
CA VAL A 261 4.79 9.95 0.55
C VAL A 261 3.79 9.48 -0.49
N ASP A 262 2.51 9.50 -0.12
CA ASP A 262 1.39 9.24 -1.03
C ASP A 262 1.15 10.51 -1.86
N THR A 263 1.44 10.44 -3.14
CA THR A 263 1.39 11.59 -4.06
C THR A 263 -0.04 11.95 -4.50
N ASN A 264 -1.03 11.11 -4.19
CA ASN A 264 -2.43 11.36 -4.52
C ASN A 264 -3.24 11.80 -3.28
N HIS A 265 -4.48 11.38 -3.15
CA HIS A 265 -5.41 11.70 -2.05
C HIS A 265 -5.49 13.21 -1.77
N ALA A 266 -5.36 13.64 -0.51
CA ALA A 266 -5.44 15.05 -0.16
C ALA A 266 -4.16 15.83 -0.54
N ASN A 267 -3.01 15.16 -0.71
CA ASN A 267 -1.79 15.80 -1.20
C ASN A 267 -1.95 16.40 -2.60
N SER A 268 -2.69 15.73 -3.48
CA SER A 268 -3.00 16.23 -4.83
C SER A 268 -4.41 16.85 -4.95
N GLY A 269 -5.22 16.78 -3.88
CA GLY A 269 -6.65 17.07 -3.98
C GLY A 269 -7.38 16.13 -4.94
N LYS A 270 -6.86 14.91 -5.13
CA LYS A 270 -7.31 13.89 -6.11
C LYS A 270 -7.16 14.30 -7.58
N GLN A 271 -6.34 15.29 -7.85
CA GLN A 271 -5.95 15.68 -9.19
C GLN A 271 -4.76 14.82 -9.63
N TYR A 272 -5.03 13.72 -10.34
CA TYR A 272 -4.04 12.69 -10.62
C TYR A 272 -2.78 13.19 -11.35
N LEU A 273 -2.86 14.24 -12.15
CA LEU A 273 -1.71 14.84 -12.84
C LEU A 273 -0.73 15.54 -11.88
N GLU A 274 -1.22 16.02 -10.73
CA GLU A 274 -0.38 16.65 -9.70
C GLU A 274 0.61 15.68 -9.06
N GLN A 275 0.36 14.37 -9.13
CA GLN A 275 1.28 13.36 -8.62
C GLN A 275 2.68 13.51 -9.20
N ILE A 276 2.81 13.95 -10.46
CA ILE A 276 4.10 14.18 -11.13
C ILE A 276 4.87 15.32 -10.47
N ARG A 277 4.19 16.42 -10.18
CA ARG A 277 4.80 17.59 -9.51
C ARG A 277 5.21 17.22 -8.08
N ILE A 278 4.30 16.59 -7.33
CA ILE A 278 4.53 16.18 -5.95
C ILE A 278 5.75 15.24 -5.86
N ALA A 279 5.83 14.25 -6.74
CA ALA A 279 6.98 13.34 -6.78
C ALA A 279 8.30 14.09 -7.01
N LYS A 280 8.31 15.10 -7.89
CA LYS A 280 9.49 15.94 -8.13
C LYS A 280 9.89 16.76 -6.89
N ASP A 281 8.92 17.33 -6.20
CA ASP A 281 9.14 18.15 -5.00
C ASP A 281 9.73 17.29 -3.87
N VAL A 282 9.20 16.06 -3.67
CA VAL A 282 9.72 15.15 -2.65
C VAL A 282 11.15 14.70 -2.99
N VAL A 283 11.43 14.31 -4.24
CA VAL A 283 12.79 13.92 -4.68
C VAL A 283 13.75 15.10 -4.53
N TYR A 284 13.31 16.32 -4.87
CA TYR A 284 14.09 17.52 -4.64
C TYR A 284 14.45 17.70 -3.15
N SER A 285 13.47 17.57 -2.25
CA SER A 285 13.69 17.67 -0.80
C SER A 285 14.67 16.60 -0.30
N CYS A 286 14.56 15.36 -0.78
CA CYS A 286 15.49 14.27 -0.45
C CYS A 286 16.93 14.60 -0.86
N ASN A 287 17.15 15.20 -2.03
CA ASN A 287 18.48 15.52 -2.54
C ASN A 287 19.12 16.72 -1.81
N HIS A 288 18.33 17.58 -1.17
CA HIS A 288 18.80 18.79 -0.51
C HIS A 288 18.92 18.69 1.02
N ASN A 289 18.40 17.61 1.61
CA ASN A 289 18.47 17.40 3.05
C ASN A 289 18.71 15.91 3.36
N LYS A 290 19.84 15.61 4.01
CA LYS A 290 20.25 14.24 4.34
C LYS A 290 19.30 13.56 5.33
N ASP A 291 18.72 14.30 6.27
CA ASP A 291 17.78 13.76 7.25
C ASP A 291 16.47 13.37 6.57
N ILE A 292 15.98 14.23 5.67
CA ILE A 292 14.82 13.89 4.82
C ILE A 292 15.15 12.65 3.96
N ARG A 293 16.34 12.63 3.30
CA ARG A 293 16.76 11.50 2.46
C ARG A 293 16.85 10.20 3.23
N SER A 294 17.35 10.24 4.47
CA SER A 294 17.46 9.06 5.32
C SER A 294 16.11 8.52 5.76
N MET A 295 15.12 9.39 5.99
CA MET A 295 13.78 9.04 6.45
C MET A 295 12.82 8.71 5.30
N VAL A 296 12.78 9.49 4.23
CA VAL A 296 11.87 9.27 3.10
C VAL A 296 12.38 8.11 2.25
N LYS A 297 11.76 6.95 2.41
CA LYS A 297 12.14 5.71 1.72
C LYS A 297 11.50 5.54 0.35
N GLY A 298 10.46 6.31 0.05
CA GLY A 298 9.78 6.15 -1.23
C GLY A 298 8.50 6.95 -1.40
N LEU A 299 7.84 6.70 -2.53
CA LEU A 299 6.56 7.28 -2.91
C LEU A 299 5.49 6.21 -3.09
N MET A 300 4.24 6.60 -2.89
CA MET A 300 3.06 5.84 -3.27
C MET A 300 2.32 6.60 -4.36
N ILE A 301 2.12 5.95 -5.52
CA ILE A 301 1.58 6.57 -6.74
C ILE A 301 0.36 5.79 -7.21
N GLU A 302 -0.76 6.47 -7.42
CA GLU A 302 -1.94 5.88 -8.04
C GLU A 302 -1.83 5.99 -9.56
N SER A 303 -1.60 4.85 -10.21
CA SER A 303 -1.33 4.72 -11.64
C SER A 303 -2.01 3.50 -12.22
N TYR A 304 -2.48 3.61 -13.45
CA TYR A 304 -3.03 2.49 -14.20
C TYR A 304 -2.62 2.59 -15.69
N ILE A 305 -3.32 1.88 -16.59
CA ILE A 305 -2.99 1.92 -18.02
C ILE A 305 -3.45 3.25 -18.63
N GLU A 306 -4.71 3.64 -18.36
CA GLU A 306 -5.32 4.86 -18.88
C GLU A 306 -5.43 5.95 -17.82
N ASP A 307 -5.37 7.21 -18.28
CA ASP A 307 -5.51 8.38 -17.42
C ASP A 307 -6.93 8.53 -16.83
N GLY A 308 -7.00 8.97 -15.58
CA GLY A 308 -8.23 9.40 -14.94
C GLY A 308 -9.03 8.25 -14.34
N ALA A 309 -10.34 8.38 -14.39
CA ALA A 309 -11.30 7.40 -13.89
C ALA A 309 -12.49 7.26 -14.83
N GLN A 310 -13.24 6.17 -14.67
CA GLN A 310 -14.47 5.86 -15.38
C GLN A 310 -15.57 5.45 -14.40
N LYS A 311 -16.81 5.44 -14.86
CA LYS A 311 -17.93 4.86 -14.10
C LYS A 311 -17.95 3.34 -14.31
N ILE A 312 -18.48 2.60 -13.33
CA ILE A 312 -18.78 1.18 -13.50
C ILE A 312 -19.73 1.03 -14.70
N GLY A 313 -19.44 0.06 -15.57
CA GLY A 313 -20.22 -0.16 -16.81
C GLY A 313 -19.70 0.55 -18.06
N GLU A 314 -18.69 1.43 -17.96
CA GLU A 314 -18.07 2.04 -19.16
C GLU A 314 -17.04 1.11 -19.84
N HIS A 315 -16.47 0.15 -19.10
CA HIS A 315 -15.57 -0.92 -19.58
C HIS A 315 -14.34 -0.46 -20.39
N ILE A 316 -13.80 0.72 -20.09
CA ILE A 316 -12.55 1.17 -20.69
C ILE A 316 -11.40 0.37 -20.08
N TYR A 317 -10.69 -0.41 -20.88
CA TYR A 317 -9.61 -1.28 -20.42
C TYR A 317 -8.52 -0.50 -19.70
N GLY A 318 -8.19 -0.95 -18.47
CA GLY A 318 -7.12 -0.37 -17.67
C GLY A 318 -7.36 1.07 -17.20
N LYS A 319 -8.62 1.51 -17.11
CA LYS A 319 -9.02 2.78 -16.54
C LYS A 319 -9.69 2.57 -15.18
N SER A 320 -9.27 3.35 -14.19
CA SER A 320 -9.74 3.19 -12.80
C SER A 320 -11.25 3.39 -12.66
N ILE A 321 -11.93 2.49 -11.94
CA ILE A 321 -13.35 2.63 -11.56
C ILE A 321 -13.54 3.26 -10.16
N THR A 322 -12.45 3.77 -9.58
CA THR A 322 -12.44 4.43 -8.27
C THR A 322 -11.81 5.82 -8.37
N ASP A 323 -10.76 6.15 -7.59
CA ASP A 323 -10.12 7.46 -7.73
C ASP A 323 -9.29 7.56 -9.04
N PRO A 324 -9.19 8.75 -9.65
CA PRO A 324 -8.45 8.93 -10.88
C PRO A 324 -6.97 8.57 -10.75
N CYS A 325 -6.44 7.83 -11.72
CA CYS A 325 -5.06 7.36 -11.78
C CYS A 325 -4.25 8.05 -12.89
N LEU A 326 -2.94 8.11 -12.70
CA LEU A 326 -1.99 8.51 -13.72
C LEU A 326 -1.86 7.38 -14.75
N GLY A 327 -1.98 7.68 -16.04
CA GLY A 327 -1.86 6.68 -17.12
C GLY A 327 -0.42 6.20 -17.31
N TRP A 328 -0.25 5.04 -17.96
CA TRP A 328 1.03 4.35 -18.11
C TRP A 328 2.14 5.22 -18.68
N VAL A 329 1.89 5.88 -19.81
CA VAL A 329 2.91 6.70 -20.52
C VAL A 329 3.52 7.78 -19.62
N LYS A 330 2.71 8.37 -18.74
CA LYS A 330 3.17 9.38 -17.79
C LYS A 330 3.89 8.75 -16.62
N SER A 331 3.39 7.60 -16.14
CA SER A 331 3.97 6.86 -15.02
C SER A 331 5.34 6.30 -15.35
N GLU A 332 5.53 5.72 -16.53
CA GLU A 332 6.81 5.23 -17.02
C GLU A 332 7.85 6.35 -17.06
N LYS A 333 7.50 7.50 -17.68
CA LYS A 333 8.36 8.69 -17.70
C LYS A 333 8.69 9.21 -16.29
N LEU A 334 7.71 9.13 -15.39
CA LEU A 334 7.90 9.55 -14.00
C LEU A 334 8.88 8.62 -13.26
N ILE A 335 8.80 7.31 -13.46
CA ILE A 335 9.72 6.34 -12.84
C ILE A 335 11.15 6.61 -13.29
N TYR A 336 11.40 6.76 -14.59
CA TYR A 336 12.73 7.07 -15.11
C TYR A 336 13.24 8.43 -14.60
N MET A 337 12.39 9.45 -14.56
CA MET A 337 12.76 10.76 -14.03
C MET A 337 13.17 10.68 -12.55
N ILE A 338 12.45 9.87 -11.73
CA ILE A 338 12.83 9.66 -10.33
C ILE A 338 14.19 8.96 -10.26
N ALA A 339 14.40 7.89 -11.04
CA ALA A 339 15.67 7.16 -11.07
C ALA A 339 16.86 8.05 -11.47
N ASP A 340 16.68 8.93 -12.46
CA ASP A 340 17.72 9.85 -12.93
C ASP A 340 18.07 10.92 -11.88
N LYS A 341 17.07 11.38 -11.13
CA LYS A 341 17.24 12.48 -10.16
C LYS A 341 17.62 12.06 -8.74
N LEU A 342 17.52 10.78 -8.41
CA LEU A 342 17.98 10.25 -7.13
C LEU A 342 19.52 10.19 -7.10
N HIS A 343 20.10 10.89 -6.12
CA HIS A 343 21.55 10.95 -5.85
C HIS A 343 21.88 10.26 -4.54
#